data_ec347096177e46b998603f6bd0344d79
#
_entry.id   ec347096177e46b998603f6bd0344d79
#
_cell.length_a   1.000
_cell.length_b   1.000
_cell.length_c   1.000
_cell.angle_alpha   90.00
_cell.angle_beta   90.00
_cell.angle_gamma   90.00
#
_symmetry.space_group_name_H-M   'P 1'
#
loop_
_entity.id
_entity.type
_entity.pdbx_description
1 polymer ?
#
loop_
_entity_poly.entity_id
_entity_poly.type
_entity_poly.pdbx_seq_one_letter_code
_entity_poly.pdbx_strand_id
1 'polypeptide(L)'
;QVFYLKLLVHFIGDMHQPMHAGRKADKGGNTIQVRWFNSGTNLHSVWDSKMLNHFDMSYTELAENLDVLSKKQVKFLQEGDIITWINETSGMAKKVYNSVEVGEKLGYNYMYNYFDVAELQLQKGGVRLAKVLNQLFG
;
A
#
# COMPACT_ATOMS: atom_id res chain seq x y z
N GLN A 1 -0.14 2.81 26.88
CA GLN A 1 -1.04 3.41 25.85
C GLN A 1 -0.28 3.76 24.57
N VAL A 2 0.84 4.49 24.62
CA VAL A 2 1.64 4.90 23.44
C VAL A 2 2.07 3.70 22.57
N PHE A 3 2.47 2.59 23.20
CA PHE A 3 2.87 1.38 22.49
C PHE A 3 1.73 0.82 21.62
N TYR A 4 0.53 0.68 22.19
CA TYR A 4 -0.63 0.18 21.43
C TYR A 4 -1.09 1.12 20.32
N LEU A 5 -0.97 2.44 20.54
CA LEU A 5 -1.24 3.43 19.50
C LEU A 5 -0.27 3.28 18.31
N LYS A 6 1.01 3.11 18.59
CA LYS A 6 2.01 2.85 17.53
C LYS A 6 1.71 1.56 16.76
N LEU A 7 1.31 0.48 17.46
CA LEU A 7 0.90 -0.76 16.81
C LEU A 7 -0.35 -0.57 15.94
N LEU A 8 -1.34 0.17 16.42
CA LEU A 8 -2.54 0.46 15.63
C LEU A 8 -2.21 1.21 14.34
N VAL A 9 -1.39 2.27 14.43
CA VAL A 9 -0.93 3.02 13.25
C VAL A 9 -0.20 2.10 12.27
N HIS A 10 0.72 1.28 12.78
CA HIS A 10 1.48 0.33 11.98
C HIS A 10 0.57 -0.68 11.27
N PHE A 11 -0.31 -1.37 11.99
CA PHE A 11 -1.19 -2.38 11.40
C PHE A 11 -2.20 -1.81 10.40
N ILE A 12 -2.73 -0.61 10.66
CA ILE A 12 -3.61 0.05 9.68
C ILE A 12 -2.80 0.42 8.42
N GLY A 13 -1.56 0.86 8.55
CA GLY A 13 -0.69 1.08 7.39
C GLY A 13 -0.42 -0.21 6.62
N ASP A 14 0.08 -1.23 7.31
CA ASP A 14 0.44 -2.53 6.73
C ASP A 14 -0.72 -3.19 5.98
N MET A 15 -1.92 -3.17 6.53
CA MET A 15 -3.08 -3.79 5.87
C MET A 15 -3.47 -3.13 4.56
N HIS A 16 -2.95 -1.96 4.23
CA HIS A 16 -3.20 -1.29 2.95
C HIS A 16 -2.09 -1.51 1.93
N GLN A 17 -0.94 -2.09 2.31
CA GLN A 17 0.11 -2.50 1.39
C GLN A 17 -0.28 -3.85 0.76
N PRO A 18 -0.44 -3.93 -0.60
CA PRO A 18 -0.98 -5.12 -1.25
C PRO A 18 -0.22 -6.41 -0.94
N MET A 19 1.11 -6.36 -0.86
CA MET A 19 1.91 -7.57 -0.62
C MET A 19 1.85 -8.05 0.84
N HIS A 20 1.46 -7.20 1.81
CA HIS A 20 1.18 -7.61 3.19
C HIS A 20 -0.13 -8.43 3.30
N ALA A 21 -1.08 -8.23 2.36
CA ALA A 21 -2.27 -9.07 2.20
C ALA A 21 -2.09 -10.17 1.13
N GLY A 22 -0.84 -10.48 0.77
CA GLY A 22 -0.47 -11.45 -0.26
C GLY A 22 -0.55 -12.90 0.20
N ARG A 23 -0.10 -13.81 -0.67
CA ARG A 23 -0.17 -15.27 -0.45
C ARG A 23 0.87 -15.72 0.58
N LYS A 24 0.46 -16.58 1.50
CA LYS A 24 1.38 -17.19 2.49
C LYS A 24 2.49 -18.04 1.81
N ALA A 25 2.14 -18.74 0.72
CA ALA A 25 3.03 -19.65 0.01
C ALA A 25 4.31 -18.98 -0.52
N ASP A 26 4.23 -17.71 -0.91
CA ASP A 26 5.35 -16.92 -1.42
C ASP A 26 5.77 -15.78 -0.46
N LYS A 27 5.29 -15.84 0.78
CA LYS A 27 5.55 -14.85 1.84
C LYS A 27 5.19 -13.43 1.40
N GLY A 28 4.01 -13.27 0.78
CA GLY A 28 3.57 -11.99 0.25
C GLY A 28 4.46 -11.47 -0.89
N GLY A 29 4.87 -12.33 -1.81
CA GLY A 29 5.70 -11.96 -2.96
C GLY A 29 7.20 -11.85 -2.68
N ASN A 30 7.67 -12.19 -1.47
CA ASN A 30 9.11 -12.18 -1.15
C ASN A 30 9.91 -13.23 -1.94
N THR A 31 9.29 -14.32 -2.36
CA THR A 31 9.95 -15.35 -3.18
C THR A 31 9.79 -15.11 -4.69
N ILE A 32 9.01 -14.15 -5.11
CA ILE A 32 8.84 -13.78 -6.52
C ILE A 32 9.96 -12.82 -6.91
N GLN A 33 11.02 -13.40 -7.51
CA GLN A 33 12.19 -12.64 -7.92
C GLN A 33 11.89 -11.82 -9.17
N VAL A 34 12.25 -10.55 -9.14
CA VAL A 34 12.15 -9.59 -10.25
C VAL A 34 13.40 -8.72 -10.28
N ARG A 35 13.51 -7.86 -11.27
CA ARG A 35 14.57 -6.84 -11.33
C ARG A 35 13.92 -5.46 -11.27
N TRP A 36 14.36 -4.64 -10.35
CA TRP A 36 14.01 -3.22 -10.32
C TRP A 36 15.09 -2.43 -11.06
N PHE A 37 14.76 -1.96 -12.26
CA PHE A 37 15.74 -1.48 -13.24
C PHE A 37 16.80 -2.55 -13.50
N ASN A 38 18.04 -2.33 -13.06
CA ASN A 38 19.14 -3.28 -13.28
C ASN A 38 19.50 -4.09 -12.00
N SER A 39 18.80 -3.87 -10.89
CA SER A 39 19.09 -4.51 -9.60
C SER A 39 18.12 -5.64 -9.30
N GLY A 40 18.64 -6.81 -8.89
CA GLY A 40 17.80 -7.92 -8.44
C GLY A 40 17.06 -7.56 -7.15
N THR A 41 15.79 -7.97 -7.07
CA THR A 41 14.92 -7.77 -5.91
C THR A 41 13.76 -8.77 -5.95
N ASN A 42 12.74 -8.57 -5.13
CA ASN A 42 11.51 -9.33 -5.14
C ASN A 42 10.28 -8.41 -5.23
N LEU A 43 9.14 -8.99 -5.60
CA LEU A 43 7.90 -8.24 -5.79
C LEU A 43 7.45 -7.52 -4.52
N HIS A 44 7.61 -8.14 -3.35
CA HIS A 44 7.30 -7.50 -2.07
C HIS A 44 8.08 -6.19 -1.88
N SER A 45 9.40 -6.25 -2.04
CA SER A 45 10.26 -5.06 -1.90
C SER A 45 9.97 -3.97 -2.93
N VAL A 46 9.49 -4.32 -4.13
CA VAL A 46 9.07 -3.32 -5.12
C VAL A 46 7.92 -2.48 -4.57
N TRP A 47 6.91 -3.11 -3.98
CA TRP A 47 5.73 -2.46 -3.42
C TRP A 47 5.96 -1.85 -2.03
N ASP A 48 6.86 -2.41 -1.26
CA ASP A 48 7.13 -1.95 0.10
C ASP A 48 8.03 -0.72 0.15
N SER A 49 8.96 -0.61 -0.79
CA SER A 49 9.95 0.47 -0.73
C SER A 49 10.46 0.98 -2.08
N LYS A 50 10.65 0.10 -3.10
CA LYS A 50 11.39 0.49 -4.31
C LYS A 50 10.67 1.55 -5.13
N MET A 51 9.35 1.43 -5.31
CA MET A 51 8.55 2.43 -6.03
C MET A 51 8.55 3.76 -5.30
N LEU A 52 8.29 3.75 -3.99
CA LEU A 52 8.26 4.97 -3.16
C LEU A 52 9.62 5.68 -3.15
N ASN A 53 10.71 4.92 -2.91
CA ASN A 53 12.06 5.48 -2.90
C ASN A 53 12.50 6.00 -4.28
N HIS A 54 11.99 5.41 -5.37
CA HIS A 54 12.31 5.87 -6.72
C HIS A 54 11.57 7.15 -7.10
N PHE A 55 10.40 7.39 -6.51
CA PHE A 55 9.65 8.63 -6.67
C PHE A 55 10.33 9.82 -5.97
N ASP A 56 11.17 9.53 -4.99
CA ASP A 56 12.11 10.45 -4.33
C ASP A 56 11.44 11.65 -3.63
N MET A 57 10.21 11.48 -3.16
CA MET A 57 9.54 12.42 -2.26
C MET A 57 9.68 11.97 -0.80
N SER A 58 9.84 12.92 0.10
CA SER A 58 9.65 12.67 1.54
C SER A 58 8.19 12.29 1.83
N TYR A 59 7.94 11.65 2.96
CA TYR A 59 6.57 11.26 3.33
C TYR A 59 5.62 12.46 3.48
N THR A 60 6.13 13.63 3.86
CA THR A 60 5.36 14.87 3.96
C THR A 60 5.01 15.41 2.58
N GLU A 61 5.99 15.50 1.68
CA GLU A 61 5.76 15.93 0.29
C GLU A 61 4.79 14.99 -0.44
N LEU A 62 4.93 13.67 -0.26
CA LEU A 62 4.00 12.71 -0.85
C LEU A 62 2.58 12.91 -0.31
N ALA A 63 2.41 13.13 0.99
CA ALA A 63 1.12 13.37 1.60
C ALA A 63 0.48 14.70 1.13
N GLU A 64 1.26 15.75 0.95
CA GLU A 64 0.81 17.06 0.44
C GLU A 64 0.49 17.03 -1.06
N ASN A 65 1.13 16.14 -1.81
CA ASN A 65 0.91 15.98 -3.25
C ASN A 65 -0.29 15.10 -3.61
N LEU A 66 -0.86 14.38 -2.63
CA LEU A 66 -2.08 13.59 -2.86
C LEU A 66 -3.28 14.50 -3.13
N ASP A 67 -4.21 14.02 -3.95
CA ASP A 67 -5.45 14.73 -4.23
C ASP A 67 -6.24 15.04 -2.95
N VAL A 68 -6.73 16.28 -2.85
CA VAL A 68 -7.60 16.69 -1.75
C VAL A 68 -8.97 16.04 -1.90
N LEU A 69 -9.31 15.15 -0.98
CA LEU A 69 -10.57 14.44 -0.99
C LEU A 69 -11.73 15.33 -0.51
N SER A 70 -12.82 15.32 -1.24
CA SER A 70 -14.10 15.86 -0.76
C SER A 70 -14.64 15.05 0.42
N LYS A 71 -15.50 15.66 1.24
CA LYS A 71 -16.18 14.97 2.34
C LYS A 71 -16.91 13.69 1.91
N LYS A 72 -17.47 13.68 0.69
CA LYS A 72 -18.16 12.51 0.11
C LYS A 72 -17.17 11.38 -0.18
N GLN A 73 -16.01 11.69 -0.75
CA GLN A 73 -14.95 10.71 -1.02
C GLN A 73 -14.37 10.14 0.28
N VAL A 74 -14.08 11.00 1.26
CA VAL A 74 -13.63 10.55 2.59
C VAL A 74 -14.64 9.57 3.19
N LYS A 75 -15.93 9.90 3.20
CA LYS A 75 -16.98 9.01 3.72
C LYS A 75 -17.02 7.69 2.96
N PHE A 76 -16.93 7.71 1.64
CA PHE A 76 -16.89 6.51 0.80
C PHE A 76 -15.67 5.63 1.11
N LEU A 77 -14.48 6.20 1.23
CA LEU A 77 -13.26 5.46 1.57
C LEU A 77 -13.32 4.84 2.98
N GLN A 78 -14.07 5.46 3.88
CA GLN A 78 -14.27 4.99 5.26
C GLN A 78 -15.38 3.93 5.40
N GLU A 79 -16.09 3.59 4.33
CA GLU A 79 -17.12 2.54 4.37
C GLU A 79 -16.52 1.17 4.75
N GLY A 80 -17.35 0.34 5.36
CA GLY A 80 -16.95 -0.98 5.82
C GLY A 80 -16.16 -0.96 7.16
N ASP A 81 -15.54 -2.08 7.41
CA ASP A 81 -14.76 -2.41 8.60
C ASP A 81 -13.36 -2.94 8.23
N ILE A 82 -12.58 -3.31 9.23
CA ILE A 82 -11.23 -3.87 9.05
C ILE A 82 -11.22 -5.10 8.13
N ILE A 83 -12.24 -5.98 8.25
CA ILE A 83 -12.34 -7.19 7.43
C ILE A 83 -12.62 -6.82 5.97
N THR A 84 -13.50 -5.86 5.74
CA THR A 84 -13.79 -5.33 4.41
C THR A 84 -12.53 -4.74 3.78
N TRP A 85 -11.79 -3.93 4.53
CA TRP A 85 -10.59 -3.25 4.03
C TRP A 85 -9.45 -4.21 3.69
N ILE A 86 -9.20 -5.23 4.53
CA ILE A 86 -8.18 -6.24 4.22
C ILE A 86 -8.56 -7.11 3.02
N ASN A 87 -9.84 -7.38 2.82
CA ASN A 87 -10.33 -8.10 1.64
C ASN A 87 -10.16 -7.27 0.36
N GLU A 88 -10.38 -5.95 0.40
CA GLU A 88 -10.05 -5.05 -0.70
C GLU A 88 -8.56 -5.11 -1.06
N THR A 89 -7.70 -5.03 -0.04
CA THR A 89 -6.23 -5.09 -0.24
C THR A 89 -5.80 -6.45 -0.78
N SER A 90 -6.40 -7.56 -0.30
CA SER A 90 -6.15 -8.89 -0.84
C SER A 90 -6.60 -9.02 -2.31
N GLY A 91 -7.70 -8.37 -2.68
CA GLY A 91 -8.13 -8.25 -4.08
C GLY A 91 -7.12 -7.48 -4.94
N MET A 92 -6.52 -6.42 -4.38
CA MET A 92 -5.44 -5.67 -5.02
C MET A 92 -4.17 -6.51 -5.15
N ALA A 93 -3.81 -7.28 -4.11
CA ALA A 93 -2.67 -8.20 -4.17
C ALA A 93 -2.76 -9.17 -5.35
N LYS A 94 -3.95 -9.70 -5.66
CA LYS A 94 -4.14 -10.56 -6.85
C LYS A 94 -3.81 -9.85 -8.15
N LYS A 95 -4.17 -8.56 -8.29
CA LYS A 95 -3.82 -7.75 -9.46
C LYS A 95 -2.31 -7.53 -9.55
N VAL A 96 -1.66 -7.26 -8.41
CA VAL A 96 -0.20 -7.10 -8.33
C VAL A 96 0.52 -8.39 -8.73
N TYR A 97 0.08 -9.55 -8.26
CA TYR A 97 0.64 -10.84 -8.69
C TYR A 97 0.52 -11.07 -10.21
N ASN A 98 -0.58 -10.64 -10.80
CA ASN A 98 -0.82 -10.79 -12.24
C ASN A 98 -0.12 -9.73 -13.09
N SER A 99 0.52 -8.75 -12.46
CA SER A 99 1.21 -7.66 -13.15
C SER A 99 2.67 -7.95 -13.48
N VAL A 100 3.19 -9.10 -13.03
CA VAL A 100 4.62 -9.43 -13.20
C VAL A 100 4.82 -10.91 -13.53
N GLU A 101 5.90 -11.21 -14.23
CA GLU A 101 6.46 -12.54 -14.39
C GLU A 101 7.73 -12.70 -13.54
N VAL A 102 8.02 -13.95 -13.14
CA VAL A 102 9.26 -14.23 -12.38
C VAL A 102 10.48 -13.92 -13.25
N GLY A 103 11.40 -13.14 -12.73
CA GLY A 103 12.60 -12.69 -13.42
C GLY A 103 12.41 -11.42 -14.27
N GLU A 104 11.19 -10.89 -14.36
CA GLU A 104 10.88 -9.71 -15.16
C GLU A 104 11.68 -8.49 -14.71
N LYS A 105 12.04 -7.63 -15.69
CA LYS A 105 12.65 -6.34 -15.45
C LYS A 105 11.59 -5.26 -15.37
N LEU A 106 11.36 -4.77 -14.15
CA LEU A 106 10.48 -3.67 -13.86
C LEU A 106 11.24 -2.33 -13.87
N GLY A 107 10.55 -1.26 -14.24
CA GLY A 107 11.13 0.08 -14.32
C GLY A 107 10.07 1.15 -14.55
N TYR A 108 10.35 2.16 -15.37
CA TYR A 108 9.46 3.31 -15.58
C TYR A 108 8.05 2.94 -16.03
N ASN A 109 7.87 1.93 -16.89
CA ASN A 109 6.54 1.48 -17.29
C ASN A 109 5.75 0.91 -16.12
N TYR A 110 6.42 0.18 -15.23
CA TYR A 110 5.78 -0.35 -14.04
C TYR A 110 5.40 0.78 -13.07
N MET A 111 6.28 1.76 -12.88
CA MET A 111 5.98 2.99 -12.13
C MET A 111 4.74 3.68 -12.69
N TYR A 112 4.73 3.96 -13.98
CA TYR A 112 3.64 4.65 -14.66
C TYR A 112 2.28 3.95 -14.50
N ASN A 113 2.28 2.62 -14.50
CA ASN A 113 1.02 1.83 -14.44
C ASN A 113 0.53 1.56 -13.02
N TYR A 114 1.39 1.66 -12.01
CA TYR A 114 1.05 1.15 -10.66
C TYR A 114 1.35 2.12 -9.51
N PHE A 115 2.03 3.23 -9.74
CA PHE A 115 2.37 4.15 -8.65
C PHE A 115 1.14 4.84 -8.09
N ASP A 116 0.19 5.22 -8.92
CA ASP A 116 -1.12 5.77 -8.52
C ASP A 116 -1.92 4.82 -7.62
N VAL A 117 -1.77 3.51 -7.84
CA VAL A 117 -2.36 2.48 -6.97
C VAL A 117 -1.71 2.49 -5.59
N ALA A 118 -0.38 2.65 -5.51
CA ALA A 118 0.32 2.77 -4.24
C ALA A 118 -0.09 4.05 -3.48
N GLU A 119 -0.18 5.18 -4.17
CA GLU A 119 -0.68 6.45 -3.61
C GLU A 119 -2.10 6.32 -3.07
N LEU A 120 -3.01 5.72 -3.84
CA LEU A 120 -4.39 5.46 -3.40
C LEU A 120 -4.44 4.58 -2.15
N GLN A 121 -3.60 3.55 -2.06
CA GLN A 121 -3.54 2.69 -0.88
C GLN A 121 -2.99 3.43 0.35
N LEU A 122 -1.99 4.28 0.20
CA LEU A 122 -1.50 5.16 1.26
C LEU A 122 -2.60 6.13 1.73
N GLN A 123 -3.32 6.76 0.79
CA GLN A 123 -4.42 7.68 1.09
C GLN A 123 -5.57 6.97 1.83
N LYS A 124 -5.96 5.75 1.38
CA LYS A 124 -6.94 4.90 2.08
C LYS A 124 -6.49 4.59 3.50
N GLY A 125 -5.23 4.20 3.67
CA GLY A 125 -4.65 3.91 4.98
C GLY A 125 -4.78 5.09 5.93
N GLY A 126 -4.41 6.29 5.50
CA GLY A 126 -4.53 7.51 6.29
C GLY A 126 -5.97 7.88 6.66
N VAL A 127 -6.88 7.84 5.68
CA VAL A 127 -8.32 8.16 5.88
C VAL A 127 -9.00 7.16 6.81
N ARG A 128 -8.67 5.87 6.70
CA ARG A 128 -9.23 4.81 7.54
C ARG A 128 -8.62 4.80 8.94
N LEU A 129 -7.33 5.11 9.05
CA LEU A 129 -6.68 5.34 10.35
C LEU A 129 -7.37 6.50 11.10
N ALA A 130 -7.61 7.62 10.43
CA ALA A 130 -8.33 8.75 11.02
C ALA A 130 -9.73 8.36 11.52
N LYS A 131 -10.50 7.54 10.76
CA LYS A 131 -11.79 7.00 11.22
C LYS A 131 -11.63 6.21 12.52
N VAL A 132 -10.67 5.29 12.58
CA VAL A 132 -10.45 4.43 13.77
C VAL A 132 -10.02 5.28 14.97
N LEU A 133 -9.12 6.23 14.77
CA LEU A 133 -8.68 7.13 15.86
C LEU A 133 -9.83 7.99 16.39
N ASN A 134 -10.69 8.54 15.51
CA ASN A 134 -11.87 9.31 15.92
C ASN A 134 -12.89 8.45 16.66
N GLN A 135 -13.02 7.16 16.35
CA GLN A 135 -13.89 6.24 17.10
C GLN A 135 -13.36 5.90 18.49
N LEU A 136 -12.03 5.92 18.67
CA LEU A 136 -11.40 5.57 19.94
C LEU A 136 -11.20 6.76 20.89
N PHE A 137 -11.03 7.96 20.34
CA PHE A 137 -10.57 9.14 21.08
C PHE A 137 -11.41 10.41 20.83
N GLY A 138 -12.35 10.38 19.86
CA GLY A 138 -13.22 11.49 19.50
C GLY A 138 -14.52 11.60 20.29
#